data_f66b25bc61ae63c4923c8fdfcb1209e3
#
_entry.id   f66b25bc61ae63c4923c8fdfcb1209e3
#
_cell.length_a   1.000
_cell.length_b   1.000
_cell.length_c   1.000
_cell.angle_alpha   90.00
_cell.angle_beta   90.00
_cell.angle_gamma   90.00
#
_symmetry.space_group_name_H-M   'P 1'
#
loop_
_entity.id
_entity.type
_entity.pdbx_description
1 polymer ?
#
loop_
_entity_poly.entity_id
_entity_poly.type
_entity_poly.pdbx_seq_one_letter_code
_entity_poly.pdbx_strand_id
1 'polypeptide(L)'
;MNHKKYLSDTLQEAVDGKLDYNQFEDNFYACYITKVSDEDLSEQDHDYFTEIQEKFEYTGVEPPKEDREHGYISYKEFVDWLKYKLENVSK
;
A
#
# COMPACT_ATOMS: atom_id res chain seq x y z
N MET A 1 -6.13 -0.63 -19.75
CA MET A 1 -6.31 -1.17 -18.40
C MET A 1 -6.46 -0.05 -17.38
N ASN A 2 -7.40 -0.13 -16.47
CA ASN A 2 -7.58 0.91 -15.47
C ASN A 2 -6.72 0.59 -14.22
N HIS A 3 -5.52 1.14 -14.21
CA HIS A 3 -4.57 0.88 -13.12
C HIS A 3 -5.06 1.43 -11.77
N LYS A 4 -5.77 2.56 -11.79
CA LYS A 4 -6.32 3.12 -10.55
C LYS A 4 -7.31 2.15 -9.90
N LYS A 5 -8.21 1.57 -10.70
CA LYS A 5 -9.17 0.61 -10.18
C LYS A 5 -8.46 -0.64 -9.65
N TYR A 6 -7.47 -1.14 -10.38
CA TYR A 6 -6.71 -2.31 -9.96
C TYR A 6 -6.00 -2.04 -8.62
N LEU A 7 -5.35 -0.90 -8.50
CA LEU A 7 -4.65 -0.53 -7.27
C LEU A 7 -5.64 -0.38 -6.11
N SER A 8 -6.76 0.29 -6.35
CA SER A 8 -7.79 0.49 -5.31
C SER A 8 -8.38 -0.83 -4.86
N ASP A 9 -8.67 -1.74 -5.79
CA ASP A 9 -9.20 -3.07 -5.46
C ASP A 9 -8.18 -3.86 -4.64
N THR A 10 -6.90 -3.75 -4.98
CA THR A 10 -5.82 -4.42 -4.24
C THR A 10 -5.74 -3.91 -2.81
N LEU A 11 -5.86 -2.59 -2.60
CA LEU A 11 -5.87 -2.02 -1.27
C LEU A 11 -7.05 -2.54 -0.45
N GLN A 12 -8.23 -2.62 -1.06
CA GLN A 12 -9.41 -3.14 -0.38
C GLN A 12 -9.23 -4.61 0.00
N GLU A 13 -8.66 -5.42 -0.90
CA GLU A 13 -8.39 -6.82 -0.60
C GLU A 13 -7.41 -6.98 0.57
N ALA A 14 -6.39 -6.12 0.64
CA ALA A 14 -5.46 -6.13 1.75
C ALA A 14 -6.16 -5.84 3.08
N VAL A 15 -7.01 -4.82 3.10
CA VAL A 15 -7.78 -4.43 4.29
C VAL A 15 -8.75 -5.53 4.70
N ASP A 16 -9.32 -6.24 3.73
CA ASP A 16 -10.24 -7.34 3.97
C ASP A 16 -9.53 -8.63 4.44
N GLY A 17 -8.20 -8.63 4.51
CA GLY A 17 -7.44 -9.79 4.97
C GLY A 17 -7.23 -10.86 3.92
N LYS A 18 -7.41 -10.53 2.65
CA LYS A 18 -7.28 -11.47 1.54
C LYS A 18 -5.87 -11.57 0.97
N LEU A 19 -4.99 -10.65 1.32
CA LEU A 19 -3.62 -10.62 0.83
C LEU A 19 -2.64 -10.64 2.00
N ASP A 20 -1.60 -11.47 1.90
CA ASP A 20 -0.49 -11.40 2.84
C ASP A 20 0.56 -10.39 2.32
N TYR A 21 1.66 -10.24 3.05
CA TYR A 21 2.73 -9.31 2.69
C TYR A 21 3.24 -9.53 1.27
N ASN A 22 3.55 -10.78 0.94
CA ASN A 22 4.13 -11.09 -0.37
C ASN A 22 3.12 -10.86 -1.50
N GLN A 23 1.87 -11.20 -1.28
CA GLN A 23 0.81 -10.98 -2.26
C GLN A 23 0.57 -9.49 -2.48
N PHE A 24 0.58 -8.70 -1.41
CA PHE A 24 0.42 -7.26 -1.52
C PHE A 24 1.60 -6.64 -2.31
N GLU A 25 2.81 -7.07 -1.99
CA GLU A 25 4.00 -6.59 -2.71
C GLU A 25 3.88 -6.87 -4.20
N ASP A 26 3.51 -8.12 -4.57
CA ASP A 26 3.40 -8.50 -5.97
C ASP A 26 2.27 -7.76 -6.68
N ASN A 27 1.15 -7.56 -6.01
CA ASN A 27 -0.04 -6.99 -6.64
C ASN A 27 -0.08 -5.47 -6.63
N PHE A 28 0.42 -4.84 -5.58
CA PHE A 28 0.38 -3.38 -5.47
C PHE A 28 1.72 -2.74 -5.78
N TYR A 29 2.74 -3.07 -4.99
CA TYR A 29 4.03 -2.38 -5.08
C TYR A 29 4.67 -2.56 -6.44
N ALA A 30 4.75 -3.80 -6.92
CA ALA A 30 5.35 -4.07 -8.23
C ALA A 30 4.55 -3.42 -9.34
N CYS A 31 3.22 -3.49 -9.28
CA CYS A 31 2.36 -2.86 -10.29
C CYS A 31 2.53 -1.34 -10.32
N TYR A 32 2.51 -0.71 -9.15
CA TYR A 32 2.60 0.75 -9.07
C TYR A 32 3.94 1.25 -9.62
N ILE A 33 5.03 0.54 -9.33
CA ILE A 33 6.37 0.97 -9.75
C ILE A 33 6.62 0.69 -11.23
N THR A 34 6.14 -0.45 -11.76
CA THR A 34 6.53 -0.91 -13.09
C THR A 34 5.48 -0.69 -14.18
N LYS A 35 4.20 -0.62 -13.84
CA LYS A 35 3.14 -0.58 -14.84
C LYS A 35 2.37 0.72 -14.89
N VAL A 36 2.34 1.48 -13.81
CA VAL A 36 1.60 2.74 -13.76
C VAL A 36 2.49 3.87 -14.25
N SER A 37 2.01 4.63 -15.22
CA SER A 37 2.72 5.81 -15.72
C SER A 37 2.09 7.08 -15.16
N ASP A 38 2.78 8.21 -15.31
CA ASP A 38 2.27 9.51 -14.85
C ASP A 38 0.95 9.89 -15.53
N GLU A 39 0.66 9.31 -16.69
CA GLU A 39 -0.57 9.60 -17.43
C GLU A 39 -1.77 8.80 -16.92
N ASP A 40 -1.54 7.71 -16.18
CA ASP A 40 -2.61 6.84 -15.69
C ASP A 40 -3.36 7.43 -14.50
N LEU A 41 -2.72 8.31 -13.74
CA LEU A 41 -3.27 8.84 -12.49
C LEU A 41 -3.18 10.35 -12.45
N SER A 42 -4.14 10.98 -11.76
CA SER A 42 -4.05 12.40 -11.47
C SER A 42 -2.92 12.65 -10.46
N GLU A 43 -2.51 13.90 -10.32
CA GLU A 43 -1.49 14.26 -9.33
C GLU A 43 -1.91 13.87 -7.91
N GLN A 44 -3.17 14.08 -7.57
CA GLN A 44 -3.70 13.71 -6.26
C GLN A 44 -3.65 12.19 -6.05
N ASP A 45 -4.00 11.43 -7.08
CA ASP A 45 -3.94 9.97 -7.01
C ASP A 45 -2.49 9.48 -6.87
N HIS A 46 -1.56 10.10 -7.61
CA HIS A 46 -0.14 9.77 -7.46
C HIS A 46 0.34 10.02 -6.04
N ASP A 47 0.02 11.16 -5.48
CA ASP A 47 0.41 11.48 -4.10
C ASP A 47 -0.15 10.45 -3.11
N TYR A 48 -1.41 10.06 -3.32
CA TYR A 48 -2.09 9.10 -2.46
C TYR A 48 -1.41 7.72 -2.51
N PHE A 49 -1.18 7.21 -3.72
CA PHE A 49 -0.56 5.89 -3.87
C PHE A 49 0.92 5.90 -3.51
N THR A 50 1.62 7.01 -3.76
CA THR A 50 3.03 7.15 -3.36
C THR A 50 3.17 7.08 -1.84
N GLU A 51 2.27 7.71 -1.10
CA GLU A 51 2.29 7.66 0.36
C GLU A 51 2.11 6.23 0.86
N ILE A 52 1.23 5.46 0.22
CA ILE A 52 1.02 4.06 0.57
C ILE A 52 2.25 3.23 0.23
N GLN A 53 2.84 3.46 -0.94
CA GLN A 53 4.05 2.76 -1.36
C GLN A 53 5.20 3.02 -0.41
N GLU A 54 5.41 4.28 -0.01
CA GLU A 54 6.48 4.64 0.92
C GLU A 54 6.26 4.00 2.29
N LYS A 55 5.03 3.97 2.76
CA LYS A 55 4.72 3.31 4.02
C LYS A 55 5.01 1.81 3.94
N PHE A 56 4.70 1.20 2.81
CA PHE A 56 4.97 -0.22 2.61
C PHE A 56 6.47 -0.51 2.59
N GLU A 57 7.29 0.41 2.09
CA GLU A 57 8.76 0.24 2.09
C GLU A 57 9.33 0.11 3.50
N TYR A 58 8.65 0.67 4.51
CA TYR A 58 9.03 0.55 5.91
C TYR A 58 8.26 -0.55 6.63
N THR A 59 7.66 -1.47 5.88
CA THR A 59 6.87 -2.57 6.41
C THR A 59 7.58 -3.89 6.19
N GLY A 60 7.65 -4.72 7.23
CA GLY A 60 8.13 -6.09 7.13
C GLY A 60 7.06 -7.05 7.63
N VAL A 61 7.26 -8.35 7.43
CA VAL A 61 6.31 -9.34 7.93
C VAL A 61 6.30 -9.30 9.46
N GLU A 62 7.49 -9.41 10.06
CA GLU A 62 7.67 -9.25 11.50
C GLU A 62 9.03 -8.58 11.71
N PRO A 63 9.10 -7.24 11.64
CA PRO A 63 10.40 -6.58 11.78
C PRO A 63 10.96 -6.77 13.19
N PRO A 64 12.28 -7.03 13.31
CA PRO A 64 12.91 -7.15 14.62
C PRO A 64 12.90 -5.81 15.36
N LYS A 65 13.17 -5.86 16.65
CA LYS A 65 13.14 -4.67 17.50
C LYS A 65 14.00 -3.52 16.97
N GLU A 66 15.19 -3.84 16.45
CA GLU A 66 16.08 -2.83 15.88
C GLU A 66 15.43 -2.08 14.72
N ASP A 67 14.77 -2.82 13.83
CA ASP A 67 14.10 -2.20 12.69
C ASP A 67 12.91 -1.36 13.15
N ARG A 68 12.18 -1.81 14.17
CA ARG A 68 11.07 -1.03 14.73
C ARG A 68 11.54 0.29 15.32
N GLU A 69 12.71 0.31 15.93
CA GLU A 69 13.31 1.54 16.44
C GLU A 69 13.65 2.53 15.33
N HIS A 70 13.83 2.04 14.09
CA HIS A 70 14.07 2.88 12.91
C HIS A 70 12.79 3.19 12.13
N GLY A 71 11.62 2.90 12.71
CA GLY A 71 10.35 3.24 12.09
C GLY A 71 9.69 2.13 11.30
N TYR A 72 10.25 0.94 11.29
CA TYR A 72 9.62 -0.19 10.61
C TYR A 72 8.42 -0.70 11.38
N ILE A 73 7.39 -1.13 10.66
CA ILE A 73 6.16 -1.67 11.23
C ILE A 73 5.88 -3.06 10.65
N SER A 74 5.04 -3.83 11.34
CA SER A 74 4.61 -5.12 10.83
C SER A 74 3.56 -4.93 9.73
N TYR A 75 3.34 -5.99 8.95
CA TYR A 75 2.29 -5.97 7.93
C TYR A 75 0.91 -5.71 8.55
N LYS A 76 0.65 -6.29 9.72
CA LYS A 76 -0.61 -6.05 10.42
C LYS A 76 -0.81 -4.58 10.75
N GLU A 77 0.25 -3.93 11.25
CA GLU A 77 0.20 -2.50 11.55
C GLU A 77 -0.01 -1.68 10.27
N PHE A 78 0.63 -2.09 9.18
CA PHE A 78 0.43 -1.44 7.88
C PHE A 78 -1.04 -1.57 7.43
N VAL A 79 -1.63 -2.74 7.55
CA VAL A 79 -3.03 -2.96 7.16
C VAL A 79 -3.98 -2.11 8.01
N ASP A 80 -3.72 -2.01 9.31
CA ASP A 80 -4.53 -1.15 10.19
C ASP A 80 -4.43 0.32 9.79
N TRP A 81 -3.22 0.79 9.48
CA TRP A 81 -3.00 2.14 8.97
C TRP A 81 -3.70 2.35 7.64
N LEU A 82 -3.61 1.38 6.73
CA LEU A 82 -4.23 1.44 5.42
C LEU A 82 -5.76 1.51 5.53
N LYS A 83 -6.33 0.72 6.42
CA LYS A 83 -7.77 0.75 6.67
C LYS A 83 -8.22 2.14 7.10
N TYR A 84 -7.50 2.75 8.02
CA TYR A 84 -7.78 4.12 8.46
C TYR A 84 -7.70 5.10 7.29
N LYS A 85 -6.66 4.97 6.48
CA LYS A 85 -6.46 5.86 5.34
C LYS A 85 -7.59 5.74 4.31
N LEU A 86 -8.03 4.52 4.01
CA LEU A 86 -9.12 4.28 3.08
C LEU A 86 -10.45 4.85 3.60
N GLU A 87 -10.71 4.69 4.88
CA GLU A 87 -11.93 5.22 5.50
C GLU A 87 -11.98 6.75 5.45
N ASN A 88 -10.84 7.41 5.54
CA ASN A 88 -10.77 8.87 5.57
C ASN A 88 -10.78 9.50 4.18
N VAL A 89 -10.44 8.75 3.14
CA VAL A 89 -10.43 9.26 1.77
C VAL A 89 -11.85 9.50 1.24
N SER A 90 -12.82 8.73 1.75
CA SER A 90 -14.21 8.84 1.31
C SER A 90 -14.93 10.07 1.87
N LYS A 91 -14.26 10.87 2.64
CA LYS A 91 -14.81 12.09 3.23
C LYS A 91 -14.24 13.30 2.50
#